data_40c21226f123d25568704f1d1cd388df
#
_entry.id   40c21226f123d25568704f1d1cd388df
#
_cell.length_a   1.000
_cell.length_b   1.000
_cell.length_c   1.000
_cell.angle_alpha   90.00
_cell.angle_beta   90.00
_cell.angle_gamma   90.00
#
_symmetry.space_group_name_H-M   'P 1'
#
loop_
_entity.id
_entity.type
_entity.pdbx_description
1 polymer ?
#
loop_
_entity_poly.entity_id
_entity_poly.type
_entity_poly.pdbx_seq_one_letter_code
_entity_poly.pdbx_strand_id
1 'polypeptide(L)'
;MPASPVTVFFHADCPDGFGAAYAAWLRFGEGAGYRAMHHGEPWEMAEIAGHDVYILDFSFPPDLLEAMAGLASSVTQIDHHTTARQPWAGRLTKAHDGSERFSHPTLPLTVIFDLDKSGVRLAWEYFNPARPSSAACATNSRRITEPVPASPVTVFFHADC
;
A
#
# COMPACT_ATOMS: atom_id res chain seq x y z
N MET A 1 22.70 -10.77 -4.76
CA MET A 1 21.84 -10.06 -5.72
C MET A 1 21.45 -8.73 -5.11
N PRO A 2 21.57 -7.60 -5.82
CA PRO A 2 21.00 -6.35 -5.34
C PRO A 2 19.49 -6.54 -5.12
N ALA A 3 18.93 -5.88 -4.11
CA ALA A 3 17.48 -5.89 -3.89
C ALA A 3 16.76 -5.25 -5.09
N SER A 4 15.60 -5.78 -5.48
CA SER A 4 14.77 -5.15 -6.51
C SER A 4 14.40 -3.73 -6.09
N PRO A 5 14.39 -2.76 -7.02
CA PRO A 5 13.86 -1.44 -6.72
C PRO A 5 12.38 -1.54 -6.33
N VAL A 6 11.92 -0.64 -5.47
CA VAL A 6 10.55 -0.65 -4.95
C VAL A 6 9.78 0.54 -5.50
N THR A 7 8.54 0.32 -5.96
CA THR A 7 7.59 1.37 -6.34
C THR A 7 6.30 1.22 -5.55
N VAL A 8 5.85 2.31 -4.96
CA VAL A 8 4.61 2.39 -4.18
C VAL A 8 3.65 3.36 -4.86
N PHE A 9 2.54 2.85 -5.39
CA PHE A 9 1.39 3.63 -5.82
C PHE A 9 0.42 3.78 -4.66
N PHE A 10 -0.14 4.97 -4.46
CA PHE A 10 -1.11 5.21 -3.40
C PHE A 10 -2.16 6.23 -3.82
N HIS A 11 -3.34 6.20 -3.18
CA HIS A 11 -4.44 7.10 -3.50
C HIS A 11 -4.06 8.56 -3.21
N ALA A 12 -4.11 9.41 -4.25
CA ALA A 12 -3.82 10.83 -4.15
C ALA A 12 -4.94 11.57 -3.41
N ASP A 13 -4.59 12.71 -2.79
CA ASP A 13 -5.51 13.64 -2.11
C ASP A 13 -6.42 12.98 -1.05
N CYS A 14 -5.99 11.82 -0.55
CA CYS A 14 -6.68 11.03 0.46
C CYS A 14 -5.79 10.86 1.69
N PRO A 15 -6.25 11.25 2.91
CA PRO A 15 -5.49 11.02 4.13
C PRO A 15 -5.16 9.54 4.39
N ASP A 16 -6.06 8.64 4.00
CA ASP A 16 -5.88 7.19 4.13
C ASP A 16 -4.78 6.69 3.19
N GLY A 17 -4.82 7.12 1.92
CA GLY A 17 -3.77 6.81 0.94
C GLY A 17 -2.40 7.35 1.34
N PHE A 18 -2.34 8.59 1.85
CA PHE A 18 -1.09 9.16 2.38
C PHE A 18 -0.58 8.36 3.58
N GLY A 19 -1.45 8.02 4.53
CA GLY A 19 -1.07 7.21 5.69
C GLY A 19 -0.58 5.82 5.30
N ALA A 20 -1.18 5.20 4.27
CA ALA A 20 -0.75 3.91 3.72
C ALA A 20 0.65 4.02 3.08
N ALA A 21 0.90 5.08 2.30
CA ALA A 21 2.23 5.36 1.75
C ALA A 21 3.28 5.60 2.84
N TYR A 22 2.91 6.29 3.93
CA TYR A 22 3.80 6.51 5.07
C TYR A 22 4.15 5.19 5.78
N ALA A 23 3.20 4.26 5.92
CA ALA A 23 3.48 2.93 6.47
C ALA A 23 4.53 2.16 5.64
N ALA A 24 4.46 2.28 4.31
CA ALA A 24 5.47 1.73 3.41
C ALA A 24 6.81 2.47 3.53
N TRP A 25 6.77 3.81 3.69
CA TRP A 25 7.98 4.61 3.86
C TRP A 25 8.76 4.26 5.13
N LEU A 26 8.08 3.95 6.23
CA LEU A 26 8.74 3.45 7.44
C LEU A 26 9.48 2.13 7.20
N ARG A 27 9.12 1.37 6.19
CA ARG A 27 9.76 0.10 5.82
C ARG A 27 10.90 0.28 4.82
N PHE A 28 10.72 1.13 3.81
CA PHE A 28 11.63 1.22 2.65
C PHE A 28 12.42 2.53 2.61
N GLY A 29 11.99 3.57 3.35
CA GLY A 29 12.63 4.88 3.36
C GLY A 29 12.67 5.53 1.98
N GLU A 30 13.73 6.29 1.72
CA GLU A 30 13.96 6.96 0.44
C GLU A 30 14.46 6.01 -0.67
N GLY A 31 14.68 4.73 -0.34
CA GLY A 31 15.07 3.71 -1.33
C GLY A 31 13.93 3.23 -2.22
N ALA A 32 12.70 3.66 -1.99
CA ALA A 32 11.54 3.38 -2.82
C ALA A 32 11.03 4.63 -3.55
N GLY A 33 10.45 4.45 -4.73
CA GLY A 33 9.66 5.47 -5.42
C GLY A 33 8.23 5.49 -4.90
N TYR A 34 7.69 6.69 -4.61
CA TYR A 34 6.32 6.88 -4.14
C TYR A 34 5.55 7.74 -5.15
N ARG A 35 4.42 7.22 -5.63
CA ARG A 35 3.60 7.89 -6.62
C ARG A 35 2.14 7.97 -6.17
N ALA A 36 1.68 9.18 -5.93
CA ALA A 36 0.28 9.48 -5.72
C ALA A 36 -0.49 9.30 -7.04
N MET A 37 -1.64 8.64 -7.00
CA MET A 37 -2.44 8.28 -8.18
C MET A 37 -3.86 8.74 -8.05
N HIS A 38 -4.38 9.34 -9.13
CA HIS A 38 -5.82 9.51 -9.35
C HIS A 38 -6.35 8.46 -10.32
N HIS A 39 -7.65 8.15 -10.23
CA HIS A 39 -8.28 7.26 -11.20
C HIS A 39 -8.19 7.83 -12.63
N GLY A 40 -7.67 7.02 -13.55
CA GLY A 40 -7.49 7.41 -14.94
C GLY A 40 -6.22 8.23 -15.21
N GLU A 41 -5.38 8.47 -14.21
CA GLU A 41 -4.10 9.13 -14.41
C GLU A 41 -3.14 8.26 -15.22
N PRO A 42 -2.54 8.80 -16.31
CA PRO A 42 -1.63 8.03 -17.14
C PRO A 42 -0.28 7.81 -16.43
N TRP A 43 0.30 6.64 -16.64
CA TRP A 43 1.64 6.29 -16.22
C TRP A 43 2.24 5.26 -17.18
N GLU A 44 3.56 5.13 -17.20
CA GLU A 44 4.24 4.25 -18.15
C GLU A 44 4.56 2.89 -17.51
N MET A 45 4.07 1.82 -18.14
CA MET A 45 4.28 0.43 -17.68
C MET A 45 5.77 0.08 -17.53
N ALA A 46 6.64 0.67 -18.35
CA ALA A 46 8.09 0.44 -18.29
C ALA A 46 8.73 0.94 -16.98
N GLU A 47 8.08 1.87 -16.25
CA GLU A 47 8.59 2.40 -14.98
C GLU A 47 8.67 1.37 -13.87
N ILE A 48 7.94 0.26 -13.99
CA ILE A 48 7.89 -0.80 -12.98
C ILE A 48 8.63 -2.08 -13.37
N ALA A 49 9.31 -2.09 -14.52
CA ALA A 49 10.00 -3.29 -14.98
C ALA A 49 11.08 -3.76 -13.99
N GLY A 50 10.92 -4.96 -13.47
CA GLY A 50 11.83 -5.54 -12.46
C GLY A 50 11.68 -4.97 -11.04
N HIS A 51 10.67 -4.13 -10.77
CA HIS A 51 10.40 -3.57 -9.44
C HIS A 51 9.53 -4.48 -8.59
N ASP A 52 9.67 -4.37 -7.27
CA ASP A 52 8.64 -4.82 -6.33
C ASP A 52 7.61 -3.68 -6.20
N VAL A 53 6.39 -3.93 -6.66
CA VAL A 53 5.32 -2.94 -6.76
C VAL A 53 4.28 -3.13 -5.67
N TYR A 54 3.98 -2.07 -4.94
CA TYR A 54 2.90 -2.01 -3.96
C TYR A 54 1.86 -0.99 -4.41
N ILE A 55 0.58 -1.34 -4.30
CA ILE A 55 -0.55 -0.48 -4.62
C ILE A 55 -1.41 -0.41 -3.35
N LEU A 56 -1.51 0.78 -2.75
CA LEU A 56 -2.03 0.98 -1.41
C LEU A 56 -3.20 1.95 -1.42
N ASP A 57 -4.32 1.56 -0.79
CA ASP A 57 -5.54 2.38 -0.73
C ASP A 57 -6.03 2.82 -2.13
N PHE A 58 -5.62 2.07 -3.13
CA PHE A 58 -5.89 2.30 -4.54
C PHE A 58 -5.97 0.96 -5.26
N SER A 59 -6.74 0.88 -6.32
CA SER A 59 -6.87 -0.36 -7.08
C SER A 59 -6.79 -0.13 -8.57
N PHE A 60 -6.03 -0.99 -9.22
CA PHE A 60 -6.08 -1.21 -10.66
C PHE A 60 -6.99 -2.40 -11.01
N PRO A 61 -7.57 -2.45 -12.21
CA PRO A 61 -8.37 -3.58 -12.65
C PRO A 61 -7.52 -4.85 -12.80
N PRO A 62 -8.13 -6.06 -12.71
CA PRO A 62 -7.41 -7.33 -12.72
C PRO A 62 -6.48 -7.55 -13.92
N ASP A 63 -6.93 -7.21 -15.13
CA ASP A 63 -6.16 -7.35 -16.36
C ASP A 63 -4.90 -6.46 -16.38
N LEU A 64 -5.00 -5.25 -15.82
CA LEU A 64 -3.84 -4.36 -15.69
C LEU A 64 -2.86 -4.90 -14.64
N LEU A 65 -3.35 -5.40 -13.50
CA LEU A 65 -2.49 -6.02 -12.49
C LEU A 65 -1.77 -7.26 -13.01
N GLU A 66 -2.44 -8.09 -13.82
CA GLU A 66 -1.82 -9.25 -14.46
C GLU A 66 -0.74 -8.81 -15.46
N ALA A 67 -0.98 -7.74 -16.25
CA ALA A 67 0.02 -7.17 -17.15
C ALA A 67 1.21 -6.57 -16.38
N MET A 68 0.97 -5.85 -15.29
CA MET A 68 2.02 -5.34 -14.38
C MET A 68 2.88 -6.48 -13.84
N ALA A 69 2.26 -7.55 -13.37
CA ALA A 69 2.96 -8.71 -12.82
C ALA A 69 3.77 -9.48 -13.85
N GLY A 70 3.47 -9.31 -15.14
CA GLY A 70 4.29 -9.84 -16.23
C GLY A 70 5.60 -9.10 -16.47
N LEU A 71 5.75 -7.87 -15.92
CA LEU A 71 6.92 -7.02 -16.08
C LEU A 71 7.67 -6.78 -14.76
N ALA A 72 6.94 -6.65 -13.67
CA ALA A 72 7.48 -6.40 -12.34
C ALA A 72 8.09 -7.68 -11.73
N SER A 73 8.95 -7.52 -10.74
CA SER A 73 9.44 -8.62 -9.91
C SER A 73 8.34 -9.18 -9.02
N SER A 74 7.49 -8.30 -8.49
CA SER A 74 6.27 -8.66 -7.75
C SER A 74 5.26 -7.51 -7.79
N VAL A 75 3.96 -7.84 -7.67
CA VAL A 75 2.87 -6.87 -7.54
C VAL A 75 2.00 -7.25 -6.35
N THR A 76 1.82 -6.32 -5.43
CA THR A 76 0.93 -6.49 -4.27
C THR A 76 -0.04 -5.32 -4.20
N GLN A 77 -1.34 -5.59 -4.31
CA GLN A 77 -2.41 -4.61 -4.12
C GLN A 77 -3.09 -4.83 -2.78
N ILE A 78 -3.24 -3.76 -2.00
CA ILE A 78 -3.86 -3.78 -0.67
C ILE A 78 -4.91 -2.68 -0.64
N ASP A 79 -6.18 -3.04 -0.53
CA ASP A 79 -7.28 -2.09 -0.61
C ASP A 79 -8.47 -2.50 0.27
N HIS A 80 -9.39 -1.57 0.50
CA HIS A 80 -10.59 -1.78 1.30
C HIS A 80 -11.89 -1.31 0.58
N HIS A 81 -11.78 -0.82 -0.64
CA HIS A 81 -12.91 -0.32 -1.38
C HIS A 81 -13.78 -1.45 -1.94
N THR A 82 -15.08 -1.43 -1.62
CA THR A 82 -16.05 -2.44 -2.06
C THR A 82 -16.11 -2.57 -3.59
N THR A 83 -16.07 -1.44 -4.31
CA THR A 83 -16.10 -1.42 -5.76
C THR A 83 -14.87 -2.06 -6.40
N ALA A 84 -13.71 -1.83 -5.81
CA ALA A 84 -12.44 -2.41 -6.25
C ALA A 84 -12.38 -3.93 -6.00
N ARG A 85 -13.07 -4.41 -4.96
CA ARG A 85 -13.16 -5.84 -4.62
C ARG A 85 -14.08 -6.61 -5.58
N GLN A 86 -15.12 -5.97 -6.16
CA GLN A 86 -16.12 -6.65 -6.98
C GLN A 86 -15.55 -7.51 -8.13
N PRO A 87 -14.57 -7.05 -8.93
CA PRO A 87 -13.99 -7.85 -10.01
C PRO A 87 -13.27 -9.12 -9.52
N TRP A 88 -12.95 -9.20 -8.23
CA TRP A 88 -12.27 -10.34 -7.60
C TRP A 88 -13.24 -11.33 -6.95
N ALA A 89 -14.56 -11.06 -6.99
CA ALA A 89 -15.58 -11.93 -6.40
C ALA A 89 -15.44 -13.36 -6.98
N GLY A 90 -15.39 -14.37 -6.08
CA GLY A 90 -15.18 -15.77 -6.44
C GLY A 90 -13.71 -16.19 -6.67
N ARG A 91 -12.77 -15.24 -6.73
CA ARG A 91 -11.32 -15.51 -6.79
C ARG A 91 -10.63 -15.35 -5.42
N LEU A 92 -11.25 -14.62 -4.51
CA LEU A 92 -10.73 -14.33 -3.17
C LEU A 92 -10.98 -15.51 -2.21
N THR A 93 -10.00 -15.77 -1.36
CA THR A 93 -10.09 -16.71 -0.25
C THR A 93 -9.92 -15.96 1.08
N LYS A 94 -10.75 -16.30 2.08
CA LYS A 94 -10.64 -15.68 3.39
C LYS A 94 -9.42 -16.22 4.13
N ALA A 95 -8.55 -15.32 4.58
CA ALA A 95 -7.37 -15.64 5.37
C ALA A 95 -7.72 -15.70 6.86
N HIS A 96 -6.81 -16.24 7.67
CA HIS A 96 -7.00 -16.42 9.11
C HIS A 96 -7.12 -15.09 9.88
N ASP A 97 -6.52 -14.02 9.36
CA ASP A 97 -6.56 -12.65 9.92
C ASP A 97 -7.85 -11.87 9.56
N GLY A 98 -8.79 -12.54 8.89
CA GLY A 98 -10.06 -11.97 8.44
C GLY A 98 -10.00 -11.30 7.07
N SER A 99 -8.81 -10.99 6.56
CA SER A 99 -8.65 -10.44 5.22
C SER A 99 -9.05 -11.44 4.13
N GLU A 100 -9.35 -10.94 2.95
CA GLU A 100 -9.59 -11.75 1.74
C GLU A 100 -8.39 -11.59 0.80
N ARG A 101 -7.89 -12.69 0.28
CA ARG A 101 -6.65 -12.72 -0.51
C ARG A 101 -6.81 -13.50 -1.80
N PHE A 102 -6.13 -13.01 -2.83
CA PHE A 102 -5.89 -13.72 -4.07
C PHE A 102 -4.37 -13.76 -4.32
N SER A 103 -3.86 -14.94 -4.66
CA SER A 103 -2.51 -15.12 -5.18
C SER A 103 -2.62 -15.78 -6.55
N HIS A 104 -2.01 -15.14 -7.55
CA HIS A 104 -2.06 -15.67 -8.91
C HIS A 104 -1.25 -16.97 -9.02
N PRO A 105 -1.74 -18.02 -9.72
CA PRO A 105 -1.09 -19.31 -9.73
C PRO A 105 0.29 -19.34 -10.43
N THR A 106 0.56 -18.39 -11.33
CA THR A 106 1.79 -18.38 -12.14
C THR A 106 2.51 -17.02 -12.19
N LEU A 107 1.81 -15.92 -11.93
CA LEU A 107 2.39 -14.56 -11.89
C LEU A 107 2.69 -14.13 -10.45
N PRO A 108 3.68 -13.28 -10.23
CA PRO A 108 4.01 -12.74 -8.91
C PRO A 108 3.02 -11.64 -8.49
N LEU A 109 1.73 -11.98 -8.43
CA LEU A 109 0.62 -11.09 -8.11
C LEU A 109 -0.10 -11.55 -6.85
N THR A 110 -0.23 -10.66 -5.89
CA THR A 110 -1.04 -10.82 -4.68
C THR A 110 -2.01 -9.65 -4.54
N VAL A 111 -3.27 -9.95 -4.22
CA VAL A 111 -4.30 -8.94 -3.93
C VAL A 111 -4.88 -9.22 -2.56
N ILE A 112 -5.02 -8.18 -1.75
CA ILE A 112 -5.50 -8.25 -0.38
C ILE A 112 -6.63 -7.22 -0.19
N PHE A 113 -7.76 -7.69 0.31
CA PHE A 113 -8.89 -6.83 0.71
C PHE A 113 -9.29 -7.10 2.16
N ASP A 114 -9.64 -6.03 2.86
CA ASP A 114 -10.35 -6.11 4.13
C ASP A 114 -11.25 -4.88 4.26
N LEU A 115 -12.55 -5.08 4.15
CA LEU A 115 -13.55 -3.99 4.13
C LEU A 115 -13.82 -3.41 5.52
N ASP A 116 -13.33 -4.07 6.58
CA ASP A 116 -13.51 -3.65 7.98
C ASP A 116 -12.34 -2.79 8.48
N LYS A 117 -11.34 -2.54 7.62
CA LYS A 117 -10.16 -1.74 7.96
C LYS A 117 -9.95 -0.62 6.96
N SER A 118 -9.36 0.49 7.41
CA SER A 118 -8.90 1.56 6.52
C SER A 118 -7.64 1.17 5.75
N GLY A 119 -7.36 1.87 4.65
CA GLY A 119 -6.17 1.63 3.82
C GLY A 119 -4.88 1.81 4.60
N VAL A 120 -4.80 2.84 5.46
CA VAL A 120 -3.62 3.06 6.33
C VAL A 120 -3.43 1.91 7.31
N ARG A 121 -4.50 1.38 7.90
CA ARG A 121 -4.42 0.27 8.84
C ARG A 121 -3.94 -1.01 8.14
N LEU A 122 -4.48 -1.30 6.96
CA LEU A 122 -4.06 -2.45 6.17
C LEU A 122 -2.58 -2.38 5.79
N ALA A 123 -2.13 -1.25 5.28
CA ALA A 123 -0.73 -1.02 4.93
C ALA A 123 0.17 -1.12 6.16
N TRP A 124 -0.25 -0.54 7.30
CA TRP A 124 0.50 -0.63 8.54
C TRP A 124 0.69 -2.08 8.99
N GLU A 125 -0.39 -2.85 9.08
CA GLU A 125 -0.33 -4.26 9.50
C GLU A 125 0.50 -5.12 8.54
N TYR A 126 0.47 -4.80 7.23
CA TYR A 126 1.25 -5.50 6.22
C TYR A 126 2.76 -5.24 6.35
N PHE A 127 3.16 -3.97 6.47
CA PHE A 127 4.60 -3.61 6.51
C PHE A 127 5.21 -3.70 7.90
N ASN A 128 4.41 -3.63 8.97
CA ASN A 128 4.86 -3.57 10.36
C ASN A 128 4.20 -4.65 11.24
N PRO A 129 4.24 -5.93 10.87
CA PRO A 129 3.47 -7.00 11.55
C PRO A 129 3.87 -7.19 13.02
N ALA A 130 5.08 -6.78 13.42
CA ALA A 130 5.55 -6.82 14.81
C ALA A 130 5.10 -5.62 15.66
N ARG A 131 4.44 -4.61 15.05
CA ARG A 131 3.94 -3.41 15.74
C ARG A 131 2.43 -3.35 15.58
N PRO A 132 1.65 -3.68 16.60
CA PRO A 132 0.18 -3.58 16.52
C PRO A 132 -0.25 -2.15 16.19
N SER A 133 -1.32 -2.00 15.43
CA SER A 133 -1.86 -0.69 14.98
C SER A 133 -2.23 0.25 16.13
N SER A 134 -2.56 -0.31 17.32
CA SER A 134 -2.75 0.46 18.57
C SER A 134 -1.51 1.25 18.99
N ALA A 135 -0.30 0.85 18.58
CA ALA A 135 0.93 1.59 18.85
C ALA A 135 1.10 2.81 17.95
N ALA A 136 0.50 2.84 16.75
CA ALA A 136 0.52 3.98 15.85
C ALA A 136 -0.33 5.16 16.41
N CYS A 137 -1.45 4.85 17.07
CA CYS A 137 -2.28 5.85 17.75
C CYS A 137 -1.61 6.39 19.03
N ALA A 138 -0.84 5.56 19.75
CA ALA A 138 -0.18 5.94 21.00
C ALA A 138 1.09 6.81 20.81
N THR A 139 1.75 6.74 19.65
CA THR A 139 2.96 7.54 19.37
C THR A 139 2.64 8.99 19.08
N ASN A 140 1.38 9.33 18.79
CA ASN A 140 0.97 10.73 18.59
C ASN A 140 0.85 11.53 19.90
N SER A 141 0.98 10.89 21.09
CA SER A 141 0.95 11.53 22.41
C SER A 141 2.33 11.76 23.04
N ARG A 142 3.40 11.25 22.46
CA ARG A 142 4.76 11.51 22.97
C ARG A 142 5.40 12.60 22.12
N ARG A 143 5.72 13.72 22.75
CA ARG A 143 6.57 14.77 22.15
C ARG A 143 7.84 14.12 21.62
N ILE A 144 8.03 14.21 20.32
CA ILE A 144 9.29 13.86 19.69
C ILE A 144 10.28 14.95 20.09
N THR A 145 11.16 14.64 21.02
CA THR A 145 12.25 15.53 21.47
C THR A 145 13.57 15.23 20.76
N GLU A 146 13.54 14.54 19.63
CA GLU A 146 14.72 14.37 18.80
C GLU A 146 14.65 15.25 17.55
N PRO A 147 15.76 15.88 17.13
CA PRO A 147 15.78 16.78 15.99
C PRO A 147 15.55 15.99 14.70
N VAL A 148 14.41 16.23 14.07
CA VAL A 148 14.13 15.77 12.71
C VAL A 148 15.04 16.57 11.77
N PRO A 149 15.80 15.94 10.86
CA PRO A 149 16.53 16.68 9.82
C PRO A 149 15.51 17.45 8.98
N ALA A 150 15.83 18.71 8.71
CA ALA A 150 14.96 19.68 8.10
C ALA A 150 14.54 19.27 6.68
N SER A 151 13.32 18.81 6.54
CA SER A 151 12.54 18.89 5.29
C SER A 151 11.13 19.32 5.67
N PRO A 152 10.55 20.35 5.03
CA PRO A 152 9.33 20.98 5.49
C PRO A 152 8.11 20.20 4.99
N VAL A 153 7.69 19.19 5.71
CA VAL A 153 6.34 18.65 5.59
C VAL A 153 5.72 18.63 6.98
N THR A 154 4.99 19.70 7.26
CA THR A 154 4.15 19.76 8.47
C THR A 154 2.87 19.01 8.15
N VAL A 155 2.73 17.81 8.66
CA VAL A 155 1.51 17.00 8.52
C VAL A 155 0.65 17.22 9.76
N PHE A 156 -0.50 17.88 9.58
CA PHE A 156 -1.54 17.97 10.60
C PHE A 156 -2.46 16.76 10.47
N PHE A 157 -2.38 15.84 11.41
CA PHE A 157 -3.40 14.81 11.58
C PHE A 157 -4.54 15.39 12.45
N HIS A 158 -5.74 15.51 11.86
CA HIS A 158 -6.97 15.55 12.65
C HIS A 158 -7.37 14.10 12.86
N ALA A 159 -7.25 13.65 14.10
CA ALA A 159 -7.67 12.32 14.49
C ALA A 159 -9.16 12.38 14.87
N ASP A 160 -9.99 11.84 14.00
CA ASP A 160 -11.22 11.19 14.43
C ASP A 160 -10.92 9.68 14.42
N CYS A 161 -10.61 9.16 15.63
CA CYS A 161 -10.61 7.72 15.93
C CYS A 161 -12.00 7.31 16.37
#